data_72b14d5f147f1d3d486c3bb650d08a56
#
_entry.id   72b14d5f147f1d3d486c3bb650d08a56
#
_cell.length_a   1.000
_cell.length_b   1.000
_cell.length_c   1.000
_cell.angle_alpha   90.00
_cell.angle_beta   90.00
_cell.angle_gamma   90.00
#
_symmetry.space_group_name_H-M   'P 1'
#
loop_
_entity.id
_entity.type
_entity.pdbx_description
1 polymer ?
#
loop_
_entity_poly.entity_id
_entity_poly.type
_entity_poly.pdbx_seq_one_letter_code
_entity_poly.pdbx_strand_id
1 'polypeptide(L)'
;MIGGGTGNFAVLRGLKEYPVHLSAIVSMADDGGSTGILRDELGVLPPGDVRQCLVALSNSSELMRSLMNYRFENGGFGGHSFGNLFLSSLEKVTGSFEKAVEEMGRILFIKGKVIPVTTHQVRLKMVLNNRKILEGEKEVYLSQEIDEGYKSIFLEPYSEANPHAIDEIEAADLIVVGPGGLHTSLIPNLLVEGISEALLKSKAKKIFVVNLMNRKGQTTTFKVSDYLKELVQYIGDDIFDYILVNKESPPQELIDVYAEEGSLVENDIDEQRVIAAPLLGPLKDPQKKDLIKRNLIRHDPEKLAKELMKIVPHL
;
A
#
# COMPACT_ATOMS: atom_id res chain seq x y z
N MET A 1 2.44 3.33 -9.66
CA MET A 1 2.51 2.54 -8.41
C MET A 1 1.12 2.41 -7.83
N ILE A 2 0.62 1.19 -7.60
CA ILE A 2 -0.73 0.93 -7.08
C ILE A 2 -0.62 0.18 -5.76
N GLY A 3 -1.30 0.67 -4.70
CA GLY A 3 -1.32 0.04 -3.37
C GLY A 3 -1.66 1.03 -2.27
N GLY A 4 -1.08 0.86 -1.10
CA GLY A 4 -1.26 1.71 0.09
C GLY A 4 -0.24 1.37 1.18
N GLY A 5 -0.26 2.15 2.24
CA GLY A 5 0.53 1.88 3.43
C GLY A 5 2.04 1.87 3.26
N THR A 6 2.67 1.09 4.11
CA THR A 6 4.14 1.08 4.26
C THR A 6 4.87 0.38 3.11
N GLY A 7 4.19 -0.47 2.34
CA GLY A 7 4.78 -1.12 1.17
C GLY A 7 5.09 -0.11 0.06
N ASN A 8 4.09 0.68 -0.32
CA ASN A 8 4.27 1.78 -1.27
C ASN A 8 5.35 2.76 -0.82
N PHE A 9 5.42 3.05 0.48
CA PHE A 9 6.45 3.94 1.04
C PHE A 9 7.86 3.48 0.67
N ALA A 10 8.18 2.19 0.77
CA ALA A 10 9.50 1.67 0.46
C ALA A 10 9.85 1.85 -1.03
N VAL A 11 8.91 1.49 -1.92
CA VAL A 11 9.11 1.62 -3.38
C VAL A 11 9.27 3.08 -3.78
N LEU A 12 8.36 3.95 -3.36
CA LEU A 12 8.38 5.38 -3.71
C LEU A 12 9.64 6.08 -3.19
N ARG A 13 10.07 5.75 -1.96
CA ARG A 13 11.28 6.31 -1.36
C ARG A 13 12.53 5.95 -2.17
N GLY A 14 12.59 4.74 -2.70
CA GLY A 14 13.72 4.32 -3.54
C GLY A 14 13.67 4.96 -4.93
N LEU A 15 12.52 4.89 -5.60
CA LEU A 15 12.37 5.38 -6.96
C LEU A 15 12.49 6.89 -7.11
N LYS A 16 12.17 7.69 -6.08
CA LYS A 16 12.30 9.15 -6.16
C LYS A 16 13.72 9.65 -6.38
N GLU A 17 14.73 8.81 -6.15
CA GLU A 17 16.13 9.15 -6.39
C GLU A 17 16.55 8.97 -7.87
N TYR A 18 15.66 8.43 -8.69
CA TYR A 18 15.86 8.24 -10.12
C TYR A 18 15.14 9.31 -10.95
N PRO A 19 15.59 9.58 -12.17
CA PRO A 19 14.99 10.59 -13.08
C PRO A 19 13.74 10.02 -13.77
N VAL A 20 12.72 9.64 -12.99
CA VAL A 20 11.45 9.10 -13.49
C VAL A 20 10.28 9.90 -12.96
N HIS A 21 9.17 9.92 -13.72
CA HIS A 21 7.92 10.47 -13.26
C HIS A 21 7.18 9.44 -12.43
N LEU A 22 6.88 9.78 -11.18
CA LEU A 22 6.25 8.86 -10.21
C LEU A 22 4.81 9.27 -9.95
N SER A 23 3.90 8.30 -10.05
CA SER A 23 2.51 8.45 -9.64
C SER A 23 2.12 7.33 -8.70
N ALA A 24 1.63 7.67 -7.51
CA ALA A 24 1.15 6.73 -6.52
C ALA A 24 -0.38 6.77 -6.48
N ILE A 25 -1.03 5.69 -6.92
CA ILE A 25 -2.47 5.49 -6.79
C ILE A 25 -2.70 4.76 -5.47
N VAL A 26 -3.49 5.38 -4.59
CA VAL A 26 -3.57 5.01 -3.18
C VAL A 26 -4.99 4.63 -2.80
N SER A 27 -5.13 3.50 -2.11
CA SER A 27 -6.41 3.04 -1.57
C SER A 27 -7.05 4.06 -0.61
N MET A 28 -8.36 4.19 -0.71
CA MET A 28 -9.18 5.06 0.13
C MET A 28 -10.05 4.27 1.11
N ALA A 29 -9.70 3.02 1.37
CA ALA A 29 -10.43 2.15 2.29
C ALA A 29 -9.92 2.16 3.73
N ASP A 30 -8.78 2.83 4.03
CA ASP A 30 -8.19 2.90 5.39
C ASP A 30 -9.17 3.52 6.40
N ASP A 31 -9.41 2.80 7.49
CA ASP A 31 -10.19 3.25 8.63
C ASP A 31 -9.52 2.92 9.97
N GLY A 32 -8.23 2.63 9.92
CA GLY A 32 -7.43 2.30 11.10
C GLY A 32 -7.07 3.52 11.96
N GLY A 33 -7.06 3.36 13.28
CA GLY A 33 -6.52 4.33 14.24
C GLY A 33 -6.94 5.78 13.99
N SER A 34 -5.96 6.66 13.81
CA SER A 34 -6.18 8.12 13.56
C SER A 34 -7.03 8.39 12.32
N THR A 35 -6.88 7.60 11.26
CA THR A 35 -7.60 7.76 10.00
C THR A 35 -9.10 7.56 10.20
N GLY A 36 -9.50 6.46 10.85
CA GLY A 36 -10.89 6.14 11.09
C GLY A 36 -11.59 7.21 11.95
N ILE A 37 -10.92 7.68 13.02
CA ILE A 37 -11.47 8.72 13.88
C ILE A 37 -11.71 10.01 13.10
N LEU A 38 -10.72 10.50 12.35
CA LEU A 38 -10.85 11.74 11.56
C LEU A 38 -11.93 11.63 10.49
N ARG A 39 -12.04 10.49 9.88
CA ARG A 39 -13.06 10.16 8.90
C ARG A 39 -14.46 10.22 9.49
N ASP A 40 -14.66 9.60 10.64
CA ASP A 40 -15.97 9.49 11.29
C ASP A 40 -16.39 10.81 11.98
N GLU A 41 -15.45 11.54 12.60
CA GLU A 41 -15.73 12.79 13.31
C GLU A 41 -15.80 14.01 12.39
N LEU A 42 -14.91 14.08 11.39
CA LEU A 42 -14.79 15.24 10.51
C LEU A 42 -15.45 15.04 9.13
N GLY A 43 -15.84 13.82 8.77
CA GLY A 43 -16.36 13.49 7.44
C GLY A 43 -15.34 13.73 6.32
N VAL A 44 -14.04 13.56 6.62
CA VAL A 44 -12.94 13.69 5.64
C VAL A 44 -12.62 12.35 5.01
N LEU A 45 -11.93 12.37 3.86
CA LEU A 45 -11.39 11.17 3.26
C LEU A 45 -10.19 10.64 4.06
N PRO A 46 -9.88 9.32 3.99
CA PRO A 46 -8.85 8.69 4.81
C PRO A 46 -7.44 9.25 4.50
N PRO A 47 -6.81 10.00 5.41
CA PRO A 47 -5.54 10.67 5.13
C PRO A 47 -4.31 9.76 5.29
N GLY A 48 -4.44 8.60 5.95
CA GLY A 48 -3.31 7.81 6.44
C GLY A 48 -2.32 7.37 5.37
N ASP A 49 -2.77 6.60 4.41
CA ASP A 49 -1.94 6.05 3.34
C ASP A 49 -1.47 7.14 2.35
N VAL A 50 -2.35 8.08 2.04
CA VAL A 50 -2.02 9.24 1.18
C VAL A 50 -0.89 10.06 1.80
N ARG A 51 -0.99 10.38 3.09
CA ARG A 51 0.08 11.08 3.82
C ARG A 51 1.40 10.29 3.79
N GLN A 52 1.35 8.97 3.96
CA GLN A 52 2.56 8.14 3.90
C GLN A 52 3.24 8.24 2.52
N CYS A 53 2.47 8.19 1.43
CA CYS A 53 2.99 8.35 0.07
C CYS A 53 3.57 9.76 -0.16
N LEU A 54 2.89 10.81 0.32
CA LEU A 54 3.39 12.20 0.25
C LEU A 54 4.74 12.34 0.99
N VAL A 55 4.86 11.77 2.19
CA VAL A 55 6.13 11.78 2.95
C VAL A 55 7.21 10.96 2.25
N ALA A 56 6.88 9.83 1.64
CA ALA A 56 7.84 9.02 0.88
C ALA A 56 8.45 9.80 -0.29
N LEU A 57 7.63 10.53 -1.03
CA LEU A 57 8.03 11.34 -2.19
C LEU A 57 8.64 12.69 -1.80
N SER A 58 8.58 13.07 -0.53
CA SER A 58 9.01 14.40 -0.05
C SER A 58 10.52 14.61 -0.18
N ASN A 59 10.87 15.81 -0.66
CA ASN A 59 12.24 16.39 -0.63
C ASN A 59 12.38 17.46 0.44
N SER A 60 11.40 17.64 1.30
CA SER A 60 11.48 18.58 2.42
C SER A 60 12.58 18.17 3.43
N SER A 61 12.88 19.07 4.37
CA SER A 61 13.85 18.79 5.45
C SER A 61 13.46 17.55 6.26
N GLU A 62 14.44 16.93 6.90
CA GLU A 62 14.21 15.80 7.81
C GLU A 62 13.26 16.17 8.95
N LEU A 63 13.38 17.39 9.47
CA LEU A 63 12.46 17.91 10.51
C LEU A 63 11.02 17.94 10.01
N MET A 64 10.77 18.41 8.77
CA MET A 64 9.41 18.45 8.22
C MET A 64 8.85 17.03 8.03
N ARG A 65 9.64 16.08 7.50
CA ARG A 65 9.22 14.69 7.39
C ARG A 65 8.93 14.05 8.74
N SER A 66 9.75 14.34 9.73
CA SER A 66 9.56 13.88 11.12
C SER A 66 8.28 14.47 11.72
N LEU A 67 8.01 15.77 11.48
CA LEU A 67 6.78 16.43 11.91
C LEU A 67 5.54 15.77 11.28
N MET A 68 5.56 15.47 9.98
CA MET A 68 4.43 14.80 9.30
C MET A 68 4.17 13.39 9.84
N ASN A 69 5.18 12.75 10.39
CA ASN A 69 5.07 11.42 11.02
C ASN A 69 4.86 11.49 12.55
N TYR A 70 5.02 12.68 13.14
CA TYR A 70 4.84 12.83 14.58
C TYR A 70 3.45 12.39 15.02
N ARG A 71 3.40 11.57 16.06
CA ARG A 71 2.16 11.07 16.66
C ARG A 71 2.05 11.60 18.09
N PHE A 72 0.91 12.23 18.35
CA PHE A 72 0.62 12.71 19.70
C PHE A 72 0.42 11.52 20.65
N GLU A 73 1.09 11.57 21.79
CA GLU A 73 1.01 10.47 22.78
C GLU A 73 -0.14 10.67 23.76
N ASN A 74 -0.49 11.94 24.08
CA ASN A 74 -1.41 12.28 25.15
C ASN A 74 -2.37 13.42 24.77
N GLY A 75 -3.37 13.64 25.61
CA GLY A 75 -4.35 14.72 25.46
C GLY A 75 -5.42 14.41 24.42
N GLY A 76 -6.18 15.41 24.01
CA GLY A 76 -7.27 15.29 23.04
C GLY A 76 -6.83 14.85 21.64
N PHE A 77 -5.54 14.98 21.31
CA PHE A 77 -4.96 14.54 20.07
C PHE A 77 -4.24 13.19 20.18
N GLY A 78 -4.29 12.54 21.36
CA GLY A 78 -3.61 11.26 21.57
C GLY A 78 -3.95 10.24 20.50
N GLY A 79 -2.93 9.59 19.93
CA GLY A 79 -3.10 8.61 18.84
C GLY A 79 -3.16 9.19 17.43
N HIS A 80 -3.42 10.49 17.26
CA HIS A 80 -3.39 11.14 15.94
C HIS A 80 -1.96 11.43 15.48
N SER A 81 -1.70 11.32 14.17
CA SER A 81 -0.48 11.88 13.60
C SER A 81 -0.72 13.33 13.17
N PHE A 82 0.29 14.18 13.35
CA PHE A 82 0.22 15.58 12.90
C PHE A 82 -0.13 15.67 11.41
N GLY A 83 0.53 14.86 10.57
CA GLY A 83 0.30 14.88 9.13
C GLY A 83 -1.13 14.46 8.73
N ASN A 84 -1.78 13.56 9.47
CA ASN A 84 -3.18 13.23 9.22
C ASN A 84 -4.09 14.42 9.57
N LEU A 85 -3.86 15.04 10.74
CA LEU A 85 -4.60 16.26 11.14
C LEU A 85 -4.40 17.39 10.13
N PHE A 86 -3.16 17.57 9.67
CA PHE A 86 -2.81 18.60 8.71
C PHE A 86 -3.51 18.40 7.36
N LEU A 87 -3.45 17.19 6.81
CA LEU A 87 -4.13 16.87 5.53
C LEU A 87 -5.65 17.00 5.64
N SER A 88 -6.24 16.52 6.74
CA SER A 88 -7.68 16.69 7.01
C SER A 88 -8.08 18.15 7.14
N SER A 89 -7.24 18.99 7.76
CA SER A 89 -7.47 20.42 7.85
C SER A 89 -7.40 21.09 6.48
N LEU A 90 -6.44 20.71 5.65
CA LEU A 90 -6.36 21.21 4.27
C LEU A 90 -7.60 20.83 3.47
N GLU A 91 -8.13 19.62 3.62
CA GLU A 91 -9.38 19.22 2.96
C GLU A 91 -10.55 20.11 3.38
N LYS A 92 -10.68 20.41 4.68
CA LYS A 92 -11.72 21.32 5.16
C LYS A 92 -11.58 22.74 4.64
N VAL A 93 -10.36 23.24 4.52
CA VAL A 93 -10.09 24.61 4.03
C VAL A 93 -10.30 24.69 2.51
N THR A 94 -9.85 23.70 1.77
CA THR A 94 -9.95 23.70 0.29
C THR A 94 -11.29 23.22 -0.24
N GLY A 95 -12.05 22.49 0.59
CA GLY A 95 -13.31 21.84 0.20
C GLY A 95 -13.13 20.63 -0.73
N SER A 96 -11.88 20.16 -0.94
CA SER A 96 -11.57 19.03 -1.80
C SER A 96 -10.34 18.29 -1.29
N PHE A 97 -10.44 16.98 -1.17
CA PHE A 97 -9.32 16.14 -0.76
C PHE A 97 -8.17 16.16 -1.79
N GLU A 98 -8.50 16.14 -3.07
CA GLU A 98 -7.47 16.22 -4.12
C GLU A 98 -6.67 17.51 -4.04
N LYS A 99 -7.35 18.66 -3.87
CA LYS A 99 -6.66 19.94 -3.65
C LYS A 99 -5.83 19.93 -2.38
N ALA A 100 -6.31 19.30 -1.31
CA ALA A 100 -5.55 19.15 -0.08
C ALA A 100 -4.27 18.32 -0.29
N VAL A 101 -4.36 17.24 -1.06
CA VAL A 101 -3.22 16.39 -1.43
C VAL A 101 -2.21 17.18 -2.28
N GLU A 102 -2.66 17.93 -3.27
CA GLU A 102 -1.81 18.79 -4.09
C GLU A 102 -1.09 19.85 -3.26
N GLU A 103 -1.81 20.56 -2.40
CA GLU A 103 -1.21 21.60 -1.55
C GLU A 103 -0.21 21.02 -0.54
N MET A 104 -0.55 19.88 0.09
CA MET A 104 0.41 19.19 0.94
C MET A 104 1.64 18.73 0.15
N GLY A 105 1.44 18.27 -1.09
CA GLY A 105 2.51 17.90 -2.01
C GLY A 105 3.44 19.08 -2.31
N ARG A 106 2.90 20.27 -2.54
CA ARG A 106 3.68 21.51 -2.74
C ARG A 106 4.48 21.88 -1.50
N ILE A 107 3.85 21.84 -0.31
CA ILE A 107 4.51 22.14 0.97
C ILE A 107 5.65 21.15 1.25
N LEU A 108 5.49 19.90 0.89
CA LEU A 108 6.49 18.84 1.09
C LEU A 108 7.51 18.74 -0.05
N PHE A 109 7.39 19.55 -1.11
CA PHE A 109 8.26 19.50 -2.29
C PHE A 109 8.38 18.06 -2.84
N ILE A 110 7.24 17.38 -3.06
CA ILE A 110 7.26 15.98 -3.51
C ILE A 110 7.80 15.86 -4.94
N LYS A 111 8.48 14.74 -5.20
CA LYS A 111 8.83 14.29 -6.55
C LYS A 111 7.77 13.30 -7.05
N GLY A 112 6.87 13.78 -7.92
CA GLY A 112 5.80 12.95 -8.45
C GLY A 112 4.42 13.37 -7.98
N LYS A 113 3.45 12.44 -8.10
CA LYS A 113 2.04 12.68 -7.77
C LYS A 113 1.56 11.62 -6.78
N VAL A 114 0.63 12.01 -5.91
CA VAL A 114 -0.13 11.07 -5.08
C VAL A 114 -1.60 11.27 -5.41
N ILE A 115 -2.26 10.20 -5.82
CA ILE A 115 -3.61 10.23 -6.36
C ILE A 115 -4.48 9.25 -5.57
N PRO A 116 -5.53 9.73 -4.90
CA PRO A 116 -6.54 8.85 -4.34
C PRO A 116 -7.18 8.01 -5.44
N VAL A 117 -7.31 6.70 -5.24
CA VAL A 117 -7.93 5.80 -6.24
C VAL A 117 -9.38 6.20 -6.55
N THR A 118 -10.06 6.76 -5.58
CA THR A 118 -11.39 7.38 -5.70
C THR A 118 -11.49 8.58 -4.78
N THR A 119 -12.36 9.52 -5.10
CA THR A 119 -12.67 10.70 -4.27
C THR A 119 -13.94 10.50 -3.43
N HIS A 120 -14.54 9.32 -3.49
CA HIS A 120 -15.71 8.96 -2.70
C HIS A 120 -15.32 8.34 -1.35
N GLN A 121 -16.15 8.55 -0.36
CA GLN A 121 -16.03 7.83 0.91
C GLN A 121 -16.50 6.39 0.72
N VAL A 122 -15.60 5.44 0.91
CA VAL A 122 -15.89 4.02 0.80
C VAL A 122 -15.47 3.27 2.05
N ARG A 123 -16.12 2.18 2.38
CA ARG A 123 -15.72 1.23 3.41
C ARG A 123 -15.49 -0.14 2.81
N LEU A 124 -14.43 -0.78 3.22
CA LEU A 124 -14.15 -2.16 2.83
C LEU A 124 -15.08 -3.08 3.62
N LYS A 125 -15.70 -4.03 2.94
CA LYS A 125 -16.49 -5.10 3.56
C LYS A 125 -16.04 -6.46 3.05
N MET A 126 -16.00 -7.45 3.93
CA MET A 126 -15.67 -8.83 3.58
C MET A 126 -16.68 -9.78 4.22
N VAL A 127 -17.23 -10.68 3.41
CA VAL A 127 -18.15 -11.74 3.86
C VAL A 127 -17.36 -13.03 3.94
N LEU A 128 -17.10 -13.52 5.14
CA LEU A 128 -16.41 -14.79 5.38
C LEU A 128 -17.28 -16.01 5.00
N ASN A 129 -16.66 -17.17 4.83
CA ASN A 129 -17.36 -18.41 4.52
C ASN A 129 -18.36 -18.83 5.63
N ASN A 130 -18.07 -18.50 6.88
CA ASN A 130 -18.96 -18.71 8.03
C ASN A 130 -20.13 -17.69 8.10
N ARG A 131 -20.26 -16.79 7.09
CA ARG A 131 -21.26 -15.72 6.98
C ARG A 131 -21.03 -14.51 7.91
N LYS A 132 -19.95 -14.46 8.66
CA LYS A 132 -19.56 -13.26 9.39
C LYS A 132 -19.19 -12.16 8.40
N ILE A 133 -19.58 -10.94 8.69
CA ILE A 133 -19.22 -9.76 7.89
C ILE A 133 -18.17 -8.99 8.69
N LEU A 134 -17.05 -8.70 8.05
CA LEU A 134 -16.04 -7.78 8.55
C LEU A 134 -16.32 -6.41 7.92
N GLU A 135 -16.46 -5.38 8.76
CA GLU A 135 -16.79 -4.02 8.32
C GLU A 135 -15.62 -3.07 8.59
N GLY A 136 -14.98 -2.66 7.50
CA GLY A 136 -13.83 -1.77 7.53
C GLY A 136 -12.49 -2.48 7.34
N GLU A 137 -11.51 -1.71 6.85
CA GLU A 137 -10.13 -2.17 6.65
C GLU A 137 -9.51 -2.69 7.95
N LYS A 138 -9.77 -2.00 9.05
CA LYS A 138 -9.25 -2.36 10.37
C LYS A 138 -9.75 -3.73 10.85
N GLU A 139 -11.03 -4.05 10.66
CA GLU A 139 -11.55 -5.37 11.02
C GLU A 139 -10.98 -6.47 10.13
N VAL A 140 -10.90 -6.23 8.82
CA VAL A 140 -10.24 -7.14 7.87
C VAL A 140 -8.77 -7.34 8.28
N TYR A 141 -8.07 -6.25 8.61
CA TYR A 141 -6.68 -6.28 9.03
C TYR A 141 -6.45 -7.06 10.33
N LEU A 142 -7.37 -6.99 11.31
CA LEU A 142 -7.25 -7.67 12.60
C LEU A 142 -7.80 -9.11 12.59
N SER A 143 -8.52 -9.49 11.55
CA SER A 143 -9.12 -10.82 11.45
C SER A 143 -8.08 -11.93 11.46
N GLN A 144 -8.42 -13.01 12.13
CA GLN A 144 -7.67 -14.28 12.16
C GLN A 144 -8.42 -15.40 11.41
N GLU A 145 -9.52 -15.06 10.73
CA GLU A 145 -10.46 -16.03 10.16
C GLU A 145 -10.45 -16.03 8.62
N ILE A 146 -9.69 -15.11 7.97
CA ILE A 146 -9.69 -14.99 6.51
C ILE A 146 -9.06 -16.23 5.85
N ASP A 147 -8.11 -16.89 6.52
CA ASP A 147 -7.51 -18.15 6.05
C ASP A 147 -8.53 -19.31 5.90
N GLU A 148 -9.69 -19.23 6.60
CA GLU A 148 -10.79 -20.18 6.43
C GLU A 148 -11.61 -19.90 5.15
N GLY A 149 -11.25 -18.84 4.46
CA GLY A 149 -11.85 -18.38 3.22
C GLY A 149 -12.97 -17.36 3.40
N TYR A 150 -13.19 -16.62 2.33
CA TYR A 150 -14.25 -15.63 2.23
C TYR A 150 -15.05 -15.79 0.93
N LYS A 151 -16.31 -15.32 0.94
CA LYS A 151 -17.20 -15.37 -0.22
C LYS A 151 -17.05 -14.19 -1.13
N SER A 152 -16.87 -13.00 -0.53
CA SER A 152 -16.75 -11.75 -1.27
C SER A 152 -16.03 -10.70 -0.43
N ILE A 153 -15.34 -9.80 -1.13
CA ILE A 153 -14.80 -8.55 -0.61
C ILE A 153 -15.24 -7.44 -1.56
N PHE A 154 -15.71 -6.31 -1.03
CA PHE A 154 -16.25 -5.21 -1.84
C PHE A 154 -16.15 -3.89 -1.09
N LEU A 155 -16.32 -2.79 -1.82
CA LEU A 155 -16.44 -1.44 -1.27
C LEU A 155 -17.90 -1.03 -1.15
N GLU A 156 -18.26 -0.38 -0.07
CA GLU A 156 -19.58 0.20 0.15
C GLU A 156 -19.45 1.67 0.58
N PRO A 157 -20.11 2.61 -0.11
CA PRO A 157 -20.81 2.39 -1.37
C PRO A 157 -19.91 1.96 -2.52
N TYR A 158 -20.48 1.40 -3.57
CA TYR A 158 -19.78 1.17 -4.85
C TYR A 158 -19.24 2.49 -5.38
N SER A 159 -18.06 2.48 -5.96
CA SER A 159 -17.35 3.72 -6.28
C SER A 159 -16.56 3.63 -7.58
N GLU A 160 -16.62 4.72 -8.33
CA GLU A 160 -15.86 4.92 -9.56
C GLU A 160 -14.45 5.44 -9.26
N ALA A 161 -13.53 5.15 -10.17
CA ALA A 161 -12.16 5.61 -10.08
C ALA A 161 -12.06 7.13 -10.25
N ASN A 162 -11.09 7.71 -9.57
CA ASN A 162 -10.63 9.04 -9.86
C ASN A 162 -10.11 9.08 -11.32
N PRO A 163 -10.62 9.97 -12.18
CA PRO A 163 -10.17 10.08 -13.58
C PRO A 163 -8.66 10.23 -13.70
N HIS A 164 -8.03 10.99 -12.80
CA HIS A 164 -6.57 11.15 -12.79
C HIS A 164 -5.83 9.84 -12.52
N ALA A 165 -6.43 8.90 -11.78
CA ALA A 165 -5.82 7.58 -11.59
C ALA A 165 -5.87 6.77 -12.89
N ILE A 166 -6.96 6.85 -13.65
CA ILE A 166 -7.08 6.21 -14.97
C ILE A 166 -6.05 6.80 -15.95
N ASP A 167 -5.97 8.13 -16.04
CA ASP A 167 -5.02 8.83 -16.92
C ASP A 167 -3.57 8.38 -16.66
N GLU A 168 -3.17 8.28 -15.38
CA GLU A 168 -1.82 7.85 -15.02
C GLU A 168 -1.56 6.35 -15.29
N ILE A 169 -2.58 5.48 -15.18
CA ILE A 169 -2.46 4.07 -15.57
C ILE A 169 -2.28 3.93 -17.08
N GLU A 170 -3.03 4.70 -17.87
CA GLU A 170 -2.97 4.65 -19.33
C GLU A 170 -1.68 5.25 -19.89
N ALA A 171 -1.14 6.30 -19.24
CA ALA A 171 0.08 6.99 -19.66
C ALA A 171 1.38 6.35 -19.14
N ALA A 172 1.29 5.34 -18.27
CA ALA A 172 2.47 4.72 -17.66
C ALA A 172 3.29 3.90 -18.64
N ASP A 173 4.62 3.86 -18.43
CA ASP A 173 5.53 2.92 -19.08
C ASP A 173 5.70 1.64 -18.22
N LEU A 174 5.67 1.80 -16.90
CA LEU A 174 5.74 0.72 -15.92
C LEU A 174 4.67 0.91 -14.84
N ILE A 175 3.89 -0.13 -14.60
CA ILE A 175 2.95 -0.22 -13.49
C ILE A 175 3.48 -1.19 -12.46
N VAL A 176 3.66 -0.71 -11.24
CA VAL A 176 4.09 -1.52 -10.09
C VAL A 176 2.91 -1.74 -9.18
N VAL A 177 2.53 -2.99 -8.93
CA VAL A 177 1.49 -3.39 -7.97
C VAL A 177 2.16 -3.99 -6.74
N GLY A 178 1.83 -3.49 -5.56
CA GLY A 178 2.46 -3.95 -4.31
C GLY A 178 3.92 -3.48 -4.14
N PRO A 179 4.58 -3.88 -3.04
CA PRO A 179 4.05 -4.72 -1.97
C PRO A 179 3.01 -4.00 -1.13
N GLY A 180 2.21 -4.77 -0.40
CA GLY A 180 1.17 -4.21 0.46
C GLY A 180 0.24 -5.28 1.02
N GLY A 181 -0.61 -4.90 1.98
CA GLY A 181 -1.64 -5.79 2.48
C GLY A 181 -2.55 -6.26 1.34
N LEU A 182 -2.61 -7.57 1.09
CA LEU A 182 -3.38 -8.11 -0.04
C LEU A 182 -4.84 -7.65 0.02
N HIS A 183 -5.53 -7.94 1.13
CA HIS A 183 -6.95 -7.65 1.31
C HIS A 183 -7.23 -6.21 1.75
N THR A 184 -6.23 -5.49 2.28
CA THR A 184 -6.41 -4.18 2.90
C THR A 184 -5.83 -3.02 2.08
N SER A 185 -4.91 -3.31 1.14
CA SER A 185 -4.27 -2.27 0.34
C SER A 185 -4.30 -2.55 -1.17
N LEU A 186 -4.08 -3.81 -1.60
CA LEU A 186 -4.00 -4.12 -3.04
C LEU A 186 -5.39 -4.33 -3.63
N ILE A 187 -6.14 -5.32 -3.14
CA ILE A 187 -7.49 -5.61 -3.61
C ILE A 187 -8.42 -4.38 -3.53
N PRO A 188 -8.43 -3.57 -2.45
CA PRO A 188 -9.30 -2.39 -2.40
C PRO A 188 -9.10 -1.38 -3.53
N ASN A 189 -7.89 -1.27 -4.10
CA ASN A 189 -7.70 -0.46 -5.30
C ASN A 189 -8.37 -1.09 -6.53
N LEU A 190 -8.32 -2.43 -6.66
CA LEU A 190 -8.89 -3.17 -7.78
C LEU A 190 -10.42 -3.24 -7.75
N LEU A 191 -11.02 -3.05 -6.57
CA LEU A 191 -12.48 -3.01 -6.38
C LEU A 191 -13.12 -1.70 -6.83
N VAL A 192 -12.32 -0.67 -7.10
CA VAL A 192 -12.82 0.61 -7.60
C VAL A 192 -13.08 0.47 -9.11
N GLU A 193 -14.32 0.80 -9.54
CA GLU A 193 -14.74 0.67 -10.95
C GLU A 193 -13.81 1.44 -11.89
N GLY A 194 -13.40 0.80 -12.97
CA GLY A 194 -12.53 1.37 -13.99
C GLY A 194 -11.04 1.06 -13.80
N ILE A 195 -10.58 0.74 -12.57
CA ILE A 195 -9.14 0.46 -12.33
C ILE A 195 -8.70 -0.82 -13.02
N SER A 196 -9.43 -1.92 -12.85
CA SER A 196 -9.08 -3.21 -13.47
C SER A 196 -9.15 -3.12 -15.00
N GLU A 197 -10.15 -2.43 -15.55
CA GLU A 197 -10.27 -2.18 -16.99
C GLU A 197 -9.09 -1.34 -17.53
N ALA A 198 -8.68 -0.30 -16.79
CA ALA A 198 -7.53 0.51 -17.19
C ALA A 198 -6.23 -0.31 -17.16
N LEU A 199 -6.06 -1.17 -16.16
CA LEU A 199 -4.92 -2.08 -16.07
C LEU A 199 -4.87 -3.07 -17.23
N LEU A 200 -6.02 -3.65 -17.60
CA LEU A 200 -6.14 -4.58 -18.73
C LEU A 200 -5.83 -3.90 -20.07
N LYS A 201 -6.25 -2.65 -20.26
CA LYS A 201 -6.05 -1.89 -21.50
C LYS A 201 -4.67 -1.27 -21.61
N SER A 202 -4.02 -0.98 -20.49
CA SER A 202 -2.71 -0.33 -20.47
C SER A 202 -1.64 -1.15 -21.18
N LYS A 203 -0.82 -0.48 -21.99
CA LYS A 203 0.34 -1.07 -22.67
C LYS A 203 1.60 -1.09 -21.82
N ALA A 204 1.55 -0.47 -20.63
CA ALA A 204 2.65 -0.45 -19.68
C ALA A 204 3.10 -1.87 -19.33
N LYS A 205 4.39 -2.03 -19.09
CA LYS A 205 4.89 -3.24 -18.41
C LYS A 205 4.34 -3.29 -17.00
N LYS A 206 3.90 -4.45 -16.54
CA LYS A 206 3.29 -4.62 -15.24
C LYS A 206 4.12 -5.57 -14.37
N ILE A 207 4.45 -5.12 -13.18
CA ILE A 207 5.21 -5.91 -12.23
C ILE A 207 4.48 -6.02 -10.91
N PHE A 208 4.37 -7.24 -10.40
CA PHE A 208 3.94 -7.50 -9.05
C PHE A 208 5.17 -7.60 -8.13
N VAL A 209 5.23 -6.78 -7.09
CA VAL A 209 6.24 -6.89 -6.04
C VAL A 209 5.65 -7.67 -4.87
N VAL A 210 6.16 -8.88 -4.67
CA VAL A 210 5.65 -9.83 -3.68
C VAL A 210 6.01 -9.38 -2.27
N ASN A 211 5.11 -9.58 -1.33
CA ASN A 211 5.36 -9.33 0.09
C ASN A 211 6.52 -10.20 0.60
N LEU A 212 7.30 -9.69 1.55
CA LEU A 212 8.32 -10.49 2.23
C LEU A 212 7.71 -11.51 3.19
N MET A 213 6.65 -11.10 3.86
CA MET A 213 6.02 -11.87 4.94
C MET A 213 4.54 -12.09 4.66
N ASN A 214 4.10 -13.30 4.93
CA ASN A 214 2.69 -13.63 5.11
C ASN A 214 2.15 -13.03 6.40
N ARG A 215 0.84 -12.96 6.50
CA ARG A 215 0.15 -12.54 7.70
C ARG A 215 -0.75 -13.67 8.23
N LYS A 216 -0.52 -14.05 9.48
CA LYS A 216 -1.33 -15.08 10.16
C LYS A 216 -2.80 -14.67 10.18
N GLY A 217 -3.68 -15.63 9.90
CA GLY A 217 -5.12 -15.43 9.83
C GLY A 217 -5.63 -14.83 8.52
N GLN A 218 -4.73 -14.46 7.59
CA GLN A 218 -5.11 -13.84 6.31
C GLN A 218 -4.43 -14.49 5.10
N THR A 219 -3.14 -14.72 5.17
CA THR A 219 -2.30 -15.29 4.11
C THR A 219 -1.28 -16.25 4.72
N THR A 220 -1.65 -17.00 5.77
CA THR A 220 -0.73 -17.76 6.62
C THR A 220 0.17 -18.71 5.84
N THR A 221 -0.36 -19.39 4.83
CA THR A 221 0.37 -20.36 4.01
C THR A 221 0.53 -19.93 2.56
N PHE A 222 0.22 -18.68 2.25
CA PHE A 222 0.28 -18.21 0.87
C PHE A 222 1.70 -18.28 0.32
N LYS A 223 1.79 -18.78 -0.90
CA LYS A 223 2.95 -18.72 -1.77
C LYS A 223 2.76 -17.64 -2.81
N VAL A 224 3.77 -17.40 -3.64
CA VAL A 224 3.68 -16.39 -4.70
C VAL A 224 2.50 -16.66 -5.63
N SER A 225 2.25 -17.94 -5.98
CA SER A 225 1.12 -18.34 -6.83
C SER A 225 -0.24 -17.99 -6.22
N ASP A 226 -0.39 -18.09 -4.89
CA ASP A 226 -1.65 -17.75 -4.22
C ASP A 226 -1.92 -16.24 -4.27
N TYR A 227 -0.90 -15.42 -4.04
CA TYR A 227 -1.02 -13.96 -4.19
C TYR A 227 -1.43 -13.56 -5.60
N LEU A 228 -0.80 -14.19 -6.62
CA LEU A 228 -1.15 -13.93 -8.02
C LEU A 228 -2.59 -14.34 -8.32
N LYS A 229 -3.00 -15.51 -7.88
CA LYS A 229 -4.36 -16.00 -8.07
C LYS A 229 -5.40 -15.05 -7.51
N GLU A 230 -5.17 -14.53 -6.30
CA GLU A 230 -6.04 -13.54 -5.68
C GLU A 230 -6.08 -12.24 -6.49
N LEU A 231 -4.94 -11.70 -6.92
CA LEU A 231 -4.93 -10.48 -7.73
C LEU A 231 -5.62 -10.67 -9.08
N VAL A 232 -5.34 -11.78 -9.76
CA VAL A 232 -5.96 -12.14 -11.06
C VAL A 232 -7.48 -12.24 -10.95
N GLN A 233 -8.01 -12.76 -9.85
CA GLN A 233 -9.45 -12.84 -9.61
C GLN A 233 -10.13 -11.46 -9.67
N TYR A 234 -9.48 -10.40 -9.18
CA TYR A 234 -10.05 -9.05 -9.17
C TYR A 234 -9.68 -8.21 -10.38
N ILE A 235 -8.57 -8.52 -11.03
CA ILE A 235 -8.18 -7.86 -12.28
C ILE A 235 -8.96 -8.43 -13.46
N GLY A 236 -9.21 -9.74 -13.45
CA GLY A 236 -9.91 -10.48 -14.52
C GLY A 236 -8.99 -11.25 -15.46
N ASP A 237 -7.69 -10.98 -15.47
CA ASP A 237 -6.68 -11.71 -16.24
C ASP A 237 -5.29 -11.58 -15.59
N ASP A 238 -4.36 -12.47 -15.95
CA ASP A 238 -2.97 -12.35 -15.53
C ASP A 238 -2.21 -11.38 -16.44
N ILE A 239 -2.08 -10.16 -15.95
CA ILE A 239 -1.47 -9.05 -16.69
C ILE A 239 0.01 -8.83 -16.36
N PHE A 240 0.59 -9.61 -15.45
CA PHE A 240 1.93 -9.33 -14.94
C PHE A 240 3.02 -9.85 -15.90
N ASP A 241 3.78 -8.93 -16.49
CA ASP A 241 4.98 -9.24 -17.26
C ASP A 241 6.12 -9.74 -16.38
N TYR A 242 6.17 -9.25 -15.12
CA TYR A 242 7.22 -9.57 -14.15
C TYR A 242 6.67 -9.79 -12.75
N ILE A 243 7.35 -10.63 -11.99
CA ILE A 243 7.07 -10.92 -10.58
C ILE A 243 8.38 -10.77 -9.83
N LEU A 244 8.49 -9.76 -8.96
CA LEU A 244 9.69 -9.49 -8.19
C LEU A 244 9.58 -10.14 -6.80
N VAL A 245 10.45 -11.12 -6.55
CA VAL A 245 10.50 -11.88 -5.30
C VAL A 245 11.82 -11.70 -4.57
N ASN A 246 11.77 -11.70 -3.25
CA ASN A 246 12.97 -11.69 -2.44
C ASN A 246 13.59 -13.10 -2.38
N LYS A 247 14.91 -13.18 -2.55
CA LYS A 247 15.67 -14.43 -2.43
C LYS A 247 16.52 -14.55 -1.15
N GLU A 248 16.54 -13.51 -0.34
CA GLU A 248 17.31 -13.50 0.91
C GLU A 248 16.47 -14.05 2.07
N SER A 249 17.08 -14.84 2.93
CA SER A 249 16.47 -15.23 4.20
C SER A 249 16.94 -14.29 5.31
N PRO A 250 16.02 -13.73 6.11
CA PRO A 250 16.40 -13.03 7.33
C PRO A 250 17.08 -13.99 8.31
N PRO A 251 17.85 -13.48 9.30
CA PRO A 251 18.35 -14.28 10.40
C PRO A 251 17.24 -15.05 11.11
N GLN A 252 17.52 -16.30 11.53
CA GLN A 252 16.52 -17.17 12.16
C GLN A 252 15.89 -16.53 13.40
N GLU A 253 16.67 -15.82 14.20
CA GLU A 253 16.18 -15.10 15.39
C GLU A 253 15.06 -14.11 15.07
N LEU A 254 15.11 -13.42 13.90
CA LEU A 254 14.05 -12.53 13.46
C LEU A 254 12.83 -13.28 12.92
N ILE A 255 13.05 -14.39 12.24
CA ILE A 255 11.97 -15.27 11.78
C ILE A 255 11.20 -15.80 13.00
N ASP A 256 11.89 -16.21 14.04
CA ASP A 256 11.28 -16.72 15.27
C ASP A 256 10.47 -15.65 16.01
N VAL A 257 10.98 -14.40 16.07
CA VAL A 257 10.23 -13.26 16.62
C VAL A 257 8.96 -12.95 15.80
N TYR A 258 9.03 -13.19 14.48
CA TYR A 258 7.92 -12.90 13.56
C TYR A 258 6.90 -14.04 13.45
N ALA A 259 7.26 -15.25 13.92
CA ALA A 259 6.44 -16.46 13.75
C ALA A 259 5.04 -16.37 14.36
N GLU A 260 4.84 -15.53 15.37
CA GLU A 260 3.52 -15.27 15.94
C GLU A 260 2.61 -14.46 15.01
N GLU A 261 3.18 -13.66 14.11
CA GLU A 261 2.46 -12.73 13.22
C GLU A 261 2.38 -13.21 11.77
N GLY A 262 3.31 -14.06 11.33
CA GLY A 262 3.35 -14.58 9.97
C GLY A 262 4.61 -15.37 9.64
N SER A 263 4.77 -15.71 8.37
CA SER A 263 5.89 -16.48 7.81
C SER A 263 6.46 -15.79 6.58
N LEU A 264 7.65 -16.19 6.14
CA LEU A 264 8.19 -15.77 4.84
C LEU A 264 7.29 -16.27 3.71
N VAL A 265 7.13 -15.44 2.68
CA VAL A 265 6.46 -15.87 1.44
C VAL A 265 7.44 -16.72 0.63
N GLU A 266 7.05 -17.96 0.37
CA GLU A 266 7.82 -18.86 -0.49
C GLU A 266 7.52 -18.61 -1.96
N ASN A 267 8.57 -18.61 -2.79
CA ASN A 267 8.41 -18.64 -4.24
C ASN A 267 8.23 -20.08 -4.71
N ASP A 268 7.08 -20.38 -5.28
CA ASP A 268 6.71 -21.68 -5.85
C ASP A 268 6.51 -21.61 -7.38
N ILE A 269 6.90 -20.48 -8.01
CA ILE A 269 6.77 -20.27 -9.44
C ILE A 269 8.16 -20.35 -10.08
N ASP A 270 8.30 -21.23 -11.06
CA ASP A 270 9.50 -21.35 -11.89
C ASP A 270 9.16 -20.90 -13.34
N GLU A 271 9.06 -19.59 -13.51
CA GLU A 271 8.75 -18.93 -14.78
C GLU A 271 9.80 -17.87 -15.12
N GLN A 272 10.04 -17.63 -16.41
CA GLN A 272 11.02 -16.62 -16.88
C GLN A 272 10.71 -15.19 -16.42
N ARG A 273 9.45 -14.89 -16.11
CA ARG A 273 9.02 -13.58 -15.61
C ARG A 273 9.30 -13.35 -14.11
N VAL A 274 9.75 -14.38 -13.39
CA VAL A 274 10.11 -14.27 -11.97
C VAL A 274 11.52 -13.73 -11.85
N ILE A 275 11.64 -12.58 -11.17
CA ILE A 275 12.90 -11.92 -10.85
C ILE A 275 13.19 -12.13 -9.37
N ALA A 276 14.11 -13.03 -9.06
CA ALA A 276 14.56 -13.29 -7.69
C ALA A 276 15.77 -12.41 -7.35
N ALA A 277 15.61 -11.45 -6.45
CA ALA A 277 16.63 -10.47 -6.09
C ALA A 277 16.80 -10.35 -4.58
N PRO A 278 17.97 -9.86 -4.10
CA PRO A 278 18.16 -9.55 -2.69
C PRO A 278 17.42 -8.25 -2.36
N LEU A 279 16.31 -8.34 -1.63
CA LEU A 279 15.40 -7.21 -1.39
C LEU A 279 15.27 -6.84 0.10
N LEU A 280 15.94 -7.57 1.00
CA LEU A 280 15.85 -7.29 2.44
C LEU A 280 16.54 -5.98 2.80
N GLY A 281 15.84 -5.16 3.57
CA GLY A 281 16.37 -3.94 4.17
C GLY A 281 17.27 -4.25 5.37
N PRO A 282 17.99 -3.21 5.87
CA PRO A 282 18.76 -3.35 7.08
C PRO A 282 17.87 -3.75 8.24
N LEU A 283 18.28 -4.80 8.92
CA LEU A 283 17.57 -5.32 10.08
C LEU A 283 17.69 -4.29 11.22
N LYS A 284 16.57 -3.85 11.74
CA LYS A 284 16.53 -2.98 12.90
C LYS A 284 16.43 -3.85 14.15
N ASP A 285 17.24 -3.55 15.15
CA ASP A 285 16.98 -4.09 16.49
C ASP A 285 15.57 -3.76 16.92
N PRO A 286 14.83 -4.71 17.51
CA PRO A 286 13.48 -4.46 18.01
C PRO A 286 13.58 -3.38 19.10
N GLN A 287 13.32 -2.12 18.71
CA GLN A 287 13.25 -1.04 19.68
C GLN A 287 12.05 -1.33 20.60
N LYS A 288 12.29 -1.36 21.90
CA LYS A 288 11.31 -1.64 22.96
C LYS A 288 10.03 -0.80 22.94
N LYS A 289 9.94 0.20 22.05
CA LYS A 289 8.80 1.11 21.90
C LYS A 289 7.93 0.86 20.65
N ASP A 290 8.32 -0.04 19.76
CA ASP A 290 7.48 -0.33 18.60
C ASP A 290 6.42 -1.37 18.97
N LEU A 291 5.21 -0.91 19.25
CA LEU A 291 4.05 -1.75 19.58
C LEU A 291 3.65 -2.69 18.43
N ILE A 292 4.26 -2.51 17.24
CA ILE A 292 3.98 -3.30 16.06
C ILE A 292 5.28 -3.96 15.59
N LYS A 293 5.51 -5.21 15.98
CA LYS A 293 6.67 -6.06 15.60
C LYS A 293 6.94 -6.14 14.07
N ARG A 294 5.96 -5.72 13.26
CA ARG A 294 5.98 -5.73 11.79
C ARG A 294 7.08 -4.87 11.14
N ASN A 295 7.75 -4.02 11.88
CA ASN A 295 8.81 -3.17 11.35
C ASN A 295 10.18 -3.85 11.20
N LEU A 296 10.31 -5.10 11.61
CA LEU A 296 11.60 -5.80 11.68
C LEU A 296 12.09 -6.31 10.31
N ILE A 297 11.17 -6.81 9.46
CA ILE A 297 11.48 -7.37 8.15
C ILE A 297 10.80 -6.53 7.08
N ARG A 298 11.56 -5.76 6.31
CA ARG A 298 11.07 -4.87 5.26
C ARG A 298 11.93 -4.92 4.02
N HIS A 299 11.33 -4.55 2.90
CA HIS A 299 12.07 -4.30 1.67
C HIS A 299 13.03 -3.11 1.85
N ASP A 300 14.21 -3.25 1.26
CA ASP A 300 15.16 -2.16 1.10
C ASP A 300 14.71 -1.25 -0.06
N PRO A 301 14.49 0.06 0.17
CA PRO A 301 14.06 0.98 -0.87
C PRO A 301 15.03 1.07 -2.05
N GLU A 302 16.34 1.07 -1.78
CA GLU A 302 17.37 1.22 -2.82
C GLU A 302 17.48 -0.05 -3.66
N LYS A 303 17.48 -1.23 -3.01
CA LYS A 303 17.49 -2.54 -3.68
C LYS A 303 16.25 -2.71 -4.57
N LEU A 304 15.05 -2.38 -4.05
CA LEU A 304 13.82 -2.41 -4.82
C LEU A 304 13.90 -1.51 -6.05
N ALA A 305 14.25 -0.24 -5.84
CA ALA A 305 14.34 0.72 -6.94
C ALA A 305 15.33 0.28 -8.01
N LYS A 306 16.49 -0.25 -7.59
CA LYS A 306 17.51 -0.78 -8.51
C LYS A 306 16.97 -1.91 -9.39
N GLU A 307 16.22 -2.85 -8.83
CA GLU A 307 15.64 -3.95 -9.61
C GLU A 307 14.52 -3.45 -10.54
N LEU A 308 13.65 -2.56 -10.05
CA LEU A 308 12.60 -1.97 -10.88
C LEU A 308 13.16 -1.15 -12.05
N MET A 309 14.24 -0.40 -11.83
CA MET A 309 14.88 0.41 -12.88
C MET A 309 15.56 -0.43 -13.98
N LYS A 310 15.87 -1.71 -13.75
CA LYS A 310 16.35 -2.61 -14.82
C LYS A 310 15.24 -2.98 -15.81
N ILE A 311 13.99 -2.85 -15.40
CA ILE A 311 12.82 -3.23 -16.21
C ILE A 311 12.35 -2.03 -17.04
N VAL A 312 12.51 -0.80 -16.51
CA VAL A 312 12.15 0.41 -17.25
C VAL A 312 12.98 0.44 -18.54
N PRO A 313 12.34 0.41 -19.71
CA PRO A 313 13.07 0.56 -20.97
C PRO A 313 13.92 1.83 -20.90
N HIS A 314 15.17 1.72 -21.30
CA HIS A 314 16.06 2.87 -21.32
C HIS A 314 15.42 3.99 -22.16
N LEU A 315 14.87 4.99 -21.46
CA LEU A 315 14.30 6.20 -22.03
C LEU A 315 15.42 7.07 -22.63
#